data_2f9f16f4e63d851ba54f37300acae960
#
_entry.id   2f9f16f4e63d851ba54f37300acae960
#
_cell.length_a   1.000
_cell.length_b   1.000
_cell.length_c   1.000
_cell.angle_alpha   90.00
_cell.angle_beta   90.00
_cell.angle_gamma   90.00
#
_symmetry.space_group_name_H-M   'P 1'
#
loop_
_entity.id
_entity.type
_entity.pdbx_description
1 polymer ?
#
loop_
_entity_poly.entity_id
_entity_poly.type
_entity_poly.pdbx_seq_one_letter_code
_entity_poly.pdbx_strand_id
1 'polypeptide(L)'
;MKSKFANFITWVIIIVILVIGFEFYKKNNFNEFIRSELNLHTSEFKRDDNIKYGKISSYKIVSNIQNDATFYKKVKVQKNMPYKVTCMVKTENVVPQNNVSGVGAQISIIGSTEKSVAITGTQDWQKIEMVFNSKDREEVNIGFRLGGYLGQCTGIAWFNNFTFEEGTSSQNNNWKFACFIFENTDVTVNGNGNGVKLSMTDTDVSDIRSTIKRFGNTVQELSANKMTADYDTYIVREPIKKLTYDEEFGYYVAPEDVENSIKDIVKQNEYDHIFVIIRLGNEQYKNDIKINDWIGLRLYGLLWNRLF
;
A
#
# COMPACT_ATOMS: atom_id res chain seq x y z
N MET A 1 20.85 -37.96 47.46
CA MET A 1 19.71 -37.49 46.66
C MET A 1 19.69 -35.95 46.44
N LYS A 2 19.95 -35.14 47.46
CA LYS A 2 19.94 -33.63 47.34
C LYS A 2 20.94 -33.04 46.32
N SER A 3 22.15 -33.63 46.17
CA SER A 3 23.18 -33.08 45.26
C SER A 3 22.85 -33.30 43.77
N LYS A 4 22.24 -34.43 43.41
CA LYS A 4 21.82 -34.70 42.00
C LYS A 4 20.66 -33.80 41.56
N PHE A 5 19.74 -33.47 42.49
CA PHE A 5 18.63 -32.57 42.24
C PHE A 5 19.09 -31.10 42.08
N ALA A 6 20.05 -30.68 42.93
CA ALA A 6 20.64 -29.36 42.79
C ALA A 6 21.37 -29.18 41.44
N ASN A 7 22.15 -30.19 41.02
CA ASN A 7 22.81 -30.17 39.71
C ASN A 7 21.80 -30.15 38.54
N PHE A 8 20.68 -30.89 38.64
CA PHE A 8 19.62 -30.85 37.62
C PHE A 8 19.00 -29.47 37.48
N ILE A 9 18.64 -28.81 38.60
CA ILE A 9 18.11 -27.44 38.59
C ILE A 9 19.12 -26.46 37.97
N THR A 10 20.38 -26.58 38.31
CA THR A 10 21.45 -25.73 37.74
C THR A 10 21.53 -25.88 36.22
N TRP A 11 21.48 -27.11 35.71
CA TRP A 11 21.49 -27.37 34.27
C TRP A 11 20.24 -26.81 33.57
N VAL A 12 19.04 -26.93 34.15
CA VAL A 12 17.81 -26.35 33.62
C VAL A 12 17.93 -24.83 33.55
N ILE A 13 18.43 -24.15 34.56
CA ILE A 13 18.64 -22.70 34.59
C ILE A 13 19.63 -22.28 33.49
N ILE A 14 20.75 -23.02 33.34
CA ILE A 14 21.73 -22.74 32.29
C ILE A 14 21.08 -22.86 30.88
N ILE A 15 20.31 -23.92 30.65
CA ILE A 15 19.62 -24.11 29.37
C ILE A 15 18.62 -22.98 29.11
N VAL A 16 17.84 -22.59 30.10
CA VAL A 16 16.89 -21.46 29.99
C VAL A 16 17.63 -20.16 29.69
N ILE A 17 18.73 -19.87 30.34
CA ILE A 17 19.55 -18.68 30.08
C ILE A 17 20.15 -18.73 28.69
N LEU A 18 20.61 -19.89 28.21
CA LEU A 18 21.14 -20.06 26.86
C LEU A 18 20.06 -19.88 25.79
N VAL A 19 18.86 -20.42 26.04
CA VAL A 19 17.72 -20.25 25.10
C VAL A 19 17.29 -18.77 25.06
N ILE A 20 17.13 -18.13 26.22
CA ILE A 20 16.79 -16.70 26.28
C ILE A 20 17.91 -15.86 25.66
N GLY A 21 19.18 -16.17 25.96
CA GLY A 21 20.33 -15.50 25.36
C GLY A 21 20.41 -15.67 23.83
N PHE A 22 20.09 -16.87 23.33
CA PHE A 22 20.05 -17.17 21.90
C PHE A 22 18.90 -16.47 21.19
N GLU A 23 17.70 -16.45 21.78
CA GLU A 23 16.55 -15.68 21.26
C GLU A 23 16.84 -14.17 21.31
N PHE A 24 17.47 -13.69 22.38
CA PHE A 24 17.89 -12.29 22.48
C PHE A 24 18.99 -11.95 21.45
N TYR A 25 19.95 -12.87 21.22
CA TYR A 25 20.99 -12.75 20.20
C TYR A 25 20.39 -12.73 18.80
N LYS A 26 19.47 -13.65 18.48
CA LYS A 26 18.72 -13.65 17.21
C LYS A 26 17.96 -12.37 16.99
N LYS A 27 17.24 -11.89 18.02
CA LYS A 27 16.42 -10.69 17.95
C LYS A 27 17.24 -9.41 17.77
N ASN A 28 18.52 -9.44 18.17
CA ASN A 28 19.39 -8.26 18.19
C ASN A 28 20.49 -8.27 17.11
N ASN A 29 20.58 -9.31 16.27
CA ASN A 29 21.69 -9.44 15.34
C ASN A 29 21.41 -8.71 14.02
N PHE A 30 22.22 -7.67 13.73
CA PHE A 30 22.19 -6.90 12.49
C PHE A 30 22.50 -7.77 11.24
N ASN A 31 23.12 -8.93 11.43
CA ASN A 31 23.44 -9.88 10.36
C ASN A 31 22.23 -10.65 9.82
N GLU A 32 21.04 -10.40 10.36
CA GLU A 32 19.79 -11.04 9.93
C GLU A 32 19.25 -10.47 8.60
N PHE A 33 19.65 -9.26 8.23
CA PHE A 33 19.22 -8.59 7.00
C PHE A 33 20.35 -8.45 5.99
N ILE A 34 20.01 -8.70 4.74
CA ILE A 34 20.86 -8.39 3.59
C ILE A 34 20.66 -6.93 3.24
N ARG A 35 21.73 -6.24 2.82
CA ARG A 35 21.70 -4.86 2.38
C ARG A 35 21.77 -4.79 0.87
N SER A 36 21.01 -3.90 0.28
CA SER A 36 21.05 -3.61 -1.15
C SER A 36 20.82 -2.12 -1.37
N GLU A 37 21.49 -1.56 -2.34
CA GLU A 37 21.37 -0.17 -2.75
C GLU A 37 21.66 -0.01 -4.23
N LEU A 38 21.02 0.97 -4.86
CA LEU A 38 21.18 1.23 -6.29
C LEU A 38 22.55 1.87 -6.58
N ASN A 39 22.87 2.95 -5.87
CA ASN A 39 24.15 3.63 -5.95
C ASN A 39 25.05 3.08 -4.86
N LEU A 40 25.96 2.18 -5.24
CA LEU A 40 26.78 1.40 -4.31
C LEU A 40 27.62 2.29 -3.38
N HIS A 41 27.66 1.95 -2.10
CA HIS A 41 28.45 2.61 -1.06
C HIS A 41 28.10 4.08 -0.81
N THR A 42 26.88 4.49 -1.14
CA THR A 42 26.41 5.85 -0.92
C THR A 42 25.38 5.99 0.20
N SER A 43 24.86 4.87 0.70
CA SER A 43 23.98 4.85 1.85
C SER A 43 24.67 4.20 3.07
N GLU A 44 24.35 4.71 4.25
CA GLU A 44 24.80 4.12 5.49
C GLU A 44 23.69 3.22 6.05
N PHE A 45 24.06 2.02 6.46
CA PHE A 45 23.18 1.04 7.08
C PHE A 45 23.74 0.70 8.47
N LYS A 46 22.98 1.01 9.50
CA LYS A 46 23.41 0.71 10.86
C LYS A 46 22.28 0.42 11.82
N ARG A 47 22.61 -0.11 12.96
CA ARG A 47 21.75 -0.14 14.14
C ARG A 47 21.90 1.17 14.88
N ASP A 48 20.79 1.74 15.31
CA ASP A 48 20.75 2.97 16.10
C ASP A 48 20.24 2.66 17.50
N ASP A 49 21.16 2.72 18.46
CA ASP A 49 20.86 2.45 19.86
C ASP A 49 20.31 3.68 20.61
N ASN A 50 20.35 4.86 19.98
CA ASN A 50 19.80 6.08 20.55
C ASN A 50 18.33 6.29 20.12
N ILE A 51 17.98 5.93 18.89
CA ILE A 51 16.62 6.02 18.38
C ILE A 51 15.96 4.64 18.46
N LYS A 52 15.04 4.51 19.39
CA LYS A 52 14.37 3.25 19.73
C LYS A 52 12.87 3.35 19.56
N TYR A 53 12.25 2.21 19.27
CA TYR A 53 10.82 2.04 19.48
C TYR A 53 10.62 1.14 20.71
N GLY A 54 10.04 1.69 21.77
CA GLY A 54 10.03 1.06 23.07
C GLY A 54 11.45 0.88 23.62
N LYS A 55 11.85 -0.36 23.89
CA LYS A 55 13.20 -0.70 24.42
C LYS A 55 14.15 -1.24 23.35
N ILE A 56 13.72 -1.36 22.10
CA ILE A 56 14.46 -2.04 21.03
C ILE A 56 15.13 -0.99 20.13
N SER A 57 16.42 -1.17 19.85
CA SER A 57 17.19 -0.35 18.91
C SER A 57 16.68 -0.51 17.48
N SER A 58 16.76 0.56 16.70
CA SER A 58 16.21 0.61 15.35
C SER A 58 17.22 0.22 14.28
N TYR A 59 16.74 -0.24 13.14
CA TYR A 59 17.52 -0.35 11.92
C TYR A 59 17.43 0.98 11.17
N LYS A 60 18.58 1.55 10.85
CA LYS A 60 18.70 2.88 10.26
C LYS A 60 19.30 2.83 8.86
N ILE A 61 18.68 3.55 7.93
CA ILE A 61 19.25 3.86 6.61
C ILE A 61 19.45 5.37 6.53
N VAL A 62 20.63 5.79 6.06
CA VAL A 62 20.95 7.20 5.76
C VAL A 62 21.36 7.29 4.31
N SER A 63 20.69 8.13 3.55
CA SER A 63 21.03 8.45 2.15
C SER A 63 21.23 9.96 2.03
N ASN A 64 22.48 10.39 1.99
CA ASN A 64 22.83 11.83 1.85
C ASN A 64 22.74 12.30 0.39
N ILE A 65 22.80 11.39 -0.55
CA ILE A 65 22.54 11.61 -1.97
C ILE A 65 21.38 10.71 -2.40
N GLN A 66 20.76 11.02 -3.54
CA GLN A 66 19.66 10.23 -4.08
C GLN A 66 20.05 8.77 -4.25
N ASN A 67 19.32 7.90 -3.58
CA ASN A 67 19.54 6.46 -3.63
C ASN A 67 18.26 5.68 -3.38
N ASP A 68 18.30 4.41 -3.69
CA ASP A 68 17.32 3.41 -3.36
C ASP A 68 17.99 2.34 -2.52
N ALA A 69 17.83 2.42 -1.21
CA ALA A 69 18.55 1.64 -0.22
C ALA A 69 17.60 0.79 0.62
N THR A 70 17.92 -0.47 0.86
CA THR A 70 17.03 -1.39 1.56
C THR A 70 17.78 -2.39 2.43
N PHE A 71 17.19 -2.69 3.59
CA PHE A 71 17.41 -3.94 4.30
C PHE A 71 16.37 -4.95 3.83
N TYR A 72 16.76 -6.17 3.50
CA TYR A 72 15.77 -7.18 3.18
C TYR A 72 16.10 -8.53 3.81
N LYS A 73 15.06 -9.30 4.00
CA LYS A 73 15.13 -10.66 4.50
C LYS A 73 14.39 -11.59 3.55
N LYS A 74 14.99 -12.73 3.28
CA LYS A 74 14.40 -13.83 2.55
C LYS A 74 13.45 -14.60 3.47
N VAL A 75 12.20 -14.76 3.05
CA VAL A 75 11.17 -15.43 3.82
C VAL A 75 10.52 -16.51 2.96
N LYS A 76 10.40 -17.72 3.52
CA LYS A 76 9.63 -18.80 2.90
C LYS A 76 8.14 -18.51 3.01
N VAL A 77 7.41 -18.78 1.94
CA VAL A 77 5.97 -18.61 1.85
C VAL A 77 5.33 -19.84 1.23
N GLN A 78 4.06 -20.07 1.53
CA GLN A 78 3.24 -21.07 0.84
C GLN A 78 2.65 -20.45 -0.41
N LYS A 79 2.47 -21.21 -1.47
CA LYS A 79 1.86 -20.72 -2.73
C LYS A 79 0.40 -20.30 -2.51
N ASN A 80 0.00 -19.24 -3.19
CA ASN A 80 -1.37 -18.71 -3.20
C ASN A 80 -1.92 -18.36 -1.80
N MET A 81 -1.04 -17.93 -0.89
CA MET A 81 -1.39 -17.52 0.45
C MET A 81 -1.24 -16.01 0.63
N PRO A 82 -2.18 -15.37 1.34
CA PRO A 82 -2.04 -13.98 1.73
C PRO A 82 -1.10 -13.85 2.91
N TYR A 83 -0.30 -12.80 2.91
CA TYR A 83 0.63 -12.45 3.99
C TYR A 83 0.51 -10.96 4.33
N LYS A 84 0.69 -10.65 5.59
CA LYS A 84 0.75 -9.29 6.10
C LYS A 84 2.10 -9.01 6.74
N VAL A 85 2.72 -7.93 6.31
CA VAL A 85 3.97 -7.42 6.89
C VAL A 85 3.70 -6.08 7.52
N THR A 86 4.17 -5.87 8.75
CA THR A 86 4.10 -4.56 9.39
C THR A 86 5.44 -4.15 9.96
N CYS A 87 5.67 -2.85 10.08
CA CYS A 87 6.75 -2.29 10.90
C CYS A 87 6.38 -0.89 11.41
N MET A 88 7.11 -0.47 12.43
CA MET A 88 7.15 0.92 12.84
C MET A 88 8.24 1.63 12.05
N VAL A 89 7.93 2.80 11.53
CA VAL A 89 8.86 3.65 10.78
C VAL A 89 8.88 5.05 11.35
N LYS A 90 10.07 5.65 11.42
CA LYS A 90 10.33 7.04 11.74
C LYS A 90 11.21 7.62 10.65
N THR A 91 10.98 8.88 10.25
CA THR A 91 11.73 9.51 9.16
C THR A 91 12.26 10.88 9.54
N GLU A 92 13.34 11.30 8.90
CA GLU A 92 13.89 12.64 9.00
C GLU A 92 14.37 13.10 7.61
N ASN A 93 13.79 14.21 7.14
CA ASN A 93 14.13 14.87 5.89
C ASN A 93 14.11 13.91 4.66
N VAL A 94 13.14 13.01 4.59
CA VAL A 94 12.99 12.10 3.45
C VAL A 94 12.41 12.86 2.27
N VAL A 95 13.21 13.02 1.20
CA VAL A 95 12.84 13.77 -0.01
C VAL A 95 12.98 12.87 -1.24
N PRO A 96 11.86 12.49 -1.88
CA PRO A 96 11.88 11.76 -3.15
C PRO A 96 12.51 12.61 -4.27
N GLN A 97 13.25 11.95 -5.14
CA GLN A 97 13.75 12.58 -6.37
C GLN A 97 12.58 13.03 -7.24
N ASN A 98 12.62 14.28 -7.73
CA ASN A 98 11.57 14.86 -8.57
C ASN A 98 10.16 14.79 -7.96
N ASN A 99 10.04 14.70 -6.63
CA ASN A 99 8.77 14.57 -5.91
C ASN A 99 7.90 13.37 -6.38
N VAL A 100 8.53 12.30 -6.86
CA VAL A 100 7.81 11.11 -7.34
C VAL A 100 7.00 10.48 -6.23
N SER A 101 5.72 10.27 -6.48
CA SER A 101 4.79 9.62 -5.55
C SER A 101 5.15 8.16 -5.29
N GLY A 102 4.91 7.70 -4.07
CA GLY A 102 5.14 6.31 -3.67
C GLY A 102 6.61 5.92 -3.52
N VAL A 103 7.51 6.90 -3.36
CA VAL A 103 8.93 6.75 -3.03
C VAL A 103 9.19 7.38 -1.67
N GLY A 104 9.94 6.69 -0.80
CA GLY A 104 10.18 7.12 0.58
C GLY A 104 10.55 5.95 1.49
N ALA A 105 10.27 6.07 2.79
CA ALA A 105 10.46 4.97 3.71
C ALA A 105 9.23 4.01 3.65
N GLN A 106 9.44 2.75 3.28
CA GLN A 106 8.35 1.81 3.00
C GLN A 106 8.75 0.34 3.18
N ILE A 107 7.74 -0.54 3.25
CA ILE A 107 7.91 -1.99 3.08
C ILE A 107 7.72 -2.31 1.60
N SER A 108 8.52 -3.22 1.05
CA SER A 108 8.37 -3.66 -0.35
C SER A 108 8.79 -5.12 -0.52
N ILE A 109 8.30 -5.78 -1.56
CA ILE A 109 8.87 -7.03 -2.04
C ILE A 109 9.91 -6.68 -3.10
N ILE A 110 11.17 -7.06 -2.86
CA ILE A 110 12.26 -6.77 -3.77
C ILE A 110 12.04 -7.51 -5.09
N GLY A 111 12.18 -6.78 -6.19
CA GLY A 111 11.91 -7.32 -7.54
C GLY A 111 10.42 -7.33 -7.94
N SER A 112 9.56 -6.66 -7.15
CA SER A 112 8.13 -6.55 -7.40
C SER A 112 7.64 -5.11 -7.18
N THR A 113 6.43 -4.81 -7.66
CA THR A 113 5.75 -3.54 -7.42
C THR A 113 4.95 -3.52 -6.12
N GLU A 114 4.86 -4.66 -5.42
CA GLU A 114 4.14 -4.80 -4.14
C GLU A 114 4.87 -4.01 -3.04
N LYS A 115 4.17 -3.06 -2.43
CA LYS A 115 4.72 -2.16 -1.41
C LYS A 115 3.65 -1.59 -0.48
N SER A 116 4.07 -1.09 0.68
CA SER A 116 3.24 -0.28 1.57
C SER A 116 3.11 1.16 1.06
N VAL A 117 2.38 1.99 1.81
CA VAL A 117 2.51 3.44 1.70
C VAL A 117 3.96 3.86 1.96
N ALA A 118 4.41 4.90 1.27
CA ALA A 118 5.74 5.49 1.45
C ALA A 118 5.64 6.71 2.39
N ILE A 119 6.50 6.75 3.39
CA ILE A 119 6.58 7.87 4.32
C ILE A 119 7.68 8.83 3.88
N THR A 120 7.33 10.11 3.77
CA THR A 120 8.22 11.19 3.34
C THR A 120 8.30 12.29 4.39
N GLY A 121 9.24 13.22 4.22
CA GLY A 121 9.46 14.32 5.16
C GLY A 121 10.04 13.86 6.49
N THR A 122 9.73 14.60 7.54
CA THR A 122 10.10 14.27 8.93
C THR A 122 8.85 13.85 9.68
N GLN A 123 8.79 12.59 10.10
CA GLN A 123 7.65 11.99 10.78
C GLN A 123 8.11 11.21 12.00
N ASP A 124 7.33 11.27 13.07
CA ASP A 124 7.57 10.41 14.24
C ASP A 124 7.08 8.99 13.95
N TRP A 125 7.30 8.07 14.91
CA TRP A 125 6.96 6.67 14.78
C TRP A 125 5.51 6.44 14.35
N GLN A 126 5.35 5.79 13.22
CA GLN A 126 4.04 5.35 12.72
C GLN A 126 4.11 3.93 12.19
N LYS A 127 3.02 3.22 12.29
CA LYS A 127 2.89 1.87 11.77
C LYS A 127 2.61 1.94 10.28
N ILE A 128 3.38 1.19 9.50
CA ILE A 128 3.06 0.91 8.10
C ILE A 128 2.81 -0.57 7.91
N GLU A 129 2.02 -0.91 6.92
CA GLU A 129 1.69 -2.30 6.60
C GLU A 129 1.61 -2.54 5.10
N MET A 130 1.90 -3.77 4.72
CA MET A 130 1.78 -4.28 3.36
C MET A 130 1.09 -5.64 3.41
N VAL A 131 0.06 -5.81 2.61
CA VAL A 131 -0.58 -7.11 2.37
C VAL A 131 -0.25 -7.55 0.95
N PHE A 132 0.12 -8.81 0.78
CA PHE A 132 0.39 -9.37 -0.53
C PHE A 132 -0.05 -10.84 -0.61
N ASN A 133 -0.27 -11.34 -1.82
CA ASN A 133 -0.45 -12.75 -2.08
C ASN A 133 0.86 -13.33 -2.62
N SER A 134 1.28 -14.47 -2.11
CA SER A 134 2.49 -15.16 -2.56
C SER A 134 2.42 -15.65 -4.01
N LYS A 135 1.22 -15.83 -4.56
CA LYS A 135 0.99 -16.40 -5.90
C LYS A 135 1.68 -17.77 -6.01
N ASP A 136 2.48 -17.98 -7.03
CA ASP A 136 3.26 -19.19 -7.28
C ASP A 136 4.63 -19.20 -6.58
N ARG A 137 4.97 -18.14 -5.83
CA ARG A 137 6.25 -18.00 -5.13
C ARG A 137 6.28 -18.91 -3.90
N GLU A 138 7.45 -19.50 -3.65
CA GLU A 138 7.78 -20.28 -2.44
C GLU A 138 8.68 -19.49 -1.48
N GLU A 139 9.20 -18.35 -1.96
CA GLU A 139 10.08 -17.46 -1.22
C GLU A 139 9.92 -16.02 -1.72
N VAL A 140 10.02 -15.07 -0.81
CA VAL A 140 9.98 -13.64 -1.10
C VAL A 140 11.08 -12.90 -0.35
N ASN A 141 11.61 -11.84 -0.93
CA ASN A 141 12.54 -10.92 -0.28
C ASN A 141 11.76 -9.71 0.25
N ILE A 142 11.51 -9.64 1.54
CA ILE A 142 10.80 -8.52 2.18
C ILE A 142 11.82 -7.46 2.56
N GLY A 143 11.68 -6.27 1.98
CA GLY A 143 12.56 -5.13 2.18
C GLY A 143 11.92 -4.01 3.01
N PHE A 144 12.72 -3.42 3.88
CA PHE A 144 12.47 -2.15 4.57
C PHE A 144 13.37 -1.13 3.90
N ARG A 145 12.77 -0.20 3.18
CA ARG A 145 13.41 0.52 2.09
C ARG A 145 13.32 2.02 2.30
N LEU A 146 14.41 2.71 1.99
CA LEU A 146 14.45 4.16 1.80
C LEU A 146 14.71 4.41 0.30
N GLY A 147 13.64 4.68 -0.44
CA GLY A 147 13.61 4.72 -1.90
C GLY A 147 12.31 4.15 -2.46
N GLY A 148 12.36 3.53 -3.62
CA GLY A 148 11.19 2.90 -4.24
C GLY A 148 11.54 2.18 -5.54
N TYR A 149 10.60 1.39 -6.05
CA TYR A 149 10.76 0.79 -7.36
C TYR A 149 10.87 1.90 -8.41
N LEU A 150 12.03 1.96 -9.10
CA LEU A 150 12.40 3.02 -10.05
C LEU A 150 12.48 4.45 -9.46
N GLY A 151 12.52 4.59 -8.12
CA GLY A 151 12.59 5.90 -7.47
C GLY A 151 13.64 5.96 -6.38
N GLN A 152 14.32 7.09 -6.28
CA GLN A 152 15.36 7.36 -5.30
C GLN A 152 14.92 8.45 -4.34
N CYS A 153 15.49 8.48 -3.14
CA CYS A 153 15.30 9.58 -2.20
C CYS A 153 16.55 9.83 -1.36
N THR A 154 16.60 11.01 -0.75
CA THR A 154 17.54 11.34 0.32
C THR A 154 16.84 11.28 1.66
N GLY A 155 17.59 11.32 2.76
CA GLY A 155 17.06 11.42 4.12
C GLY A 155 17.47 10.27 5.01
N ILE A 156 16.75 10.14 6.11
CA ILE A 156 16.99 9.13 7.13
C ILE A 156 15.68 8.38 7.43
N ALA A 157 15.78 7.07 7.52
CA ALA A 157 14.67 6.24 7.97
C ALA A 157 15.12 5.25 9.04
N TRP A 158 14.30 5.11 10.08
CA TRP A 158 14.44 4.10 11.13
C TRP A 158 13.29 3.13 11.06
N PHE A 159 13.58 1.84 11.11
CA PHE A 159 12.61 0.76 11.05
C PHE A 159 12.71 -0.11 12.30
N ASN A 160 11.56 -0.51 12.85
CA ASN A 160 11.50 -1.31 14.08
C ASN A 160 10.21 -2.14 14.14
N ASN A 161 10.12 -3.04 15.11
CA ASN A 161 8.92 -3.82 15.43
C ASN A 161 8.31 -4.52 14.20
N PHE A 162 9.12 -5.34 13.54
CA PHE A 162 8.71 -6.09 12.34
C PHE A 162 7.79 -7.25 12.70
N THR A 163 6.68 -7.38 11.97
CA THR A 163 5.85 -8.60 12.01
C THR A 163 5.69 -9.18 10.61
N PHE A 164 5.55 -10.48 10.55
CA PHE A 164 5.20 -11.22 9.35
C PHE A 164 4.14 -12.24 9.75
N GLU A 165 2.95 -12.09 9.20
CA GLU A 165 1.78 -12.89 9.55
C GLU A 165 1.25 -13.56 8.30
N GLU A 166 0.98 -14.86 8.40
CA GLU A 166 0.28 -15.61 7.37
C GLU A 166 -1.22 -15.40 7.53
N GLY A 167 -1.91 -15.03 6.47
CA GLY A 167 -3.35 -14.96 6.45
C GLY A 167 -3.96 -16.36 6.44
N THR A 168 -5.15 -16.49 7.00
CA THR A 168 -5.88 -17.75 6.96
C THR A 168 -6.53 -17.94 5.61
N SER A 169 -6.45 -19.15 5.05
CA SER A 169 -7.14 -19.54 3.80
C SER A 169 -8.67 -19.56 3.92
N SER A 170 -9.20 -19.35 5.12
CA SER A 170 -10.61 -19.24 5.42
C SER A 170 -11.18 -17.85 5.19
N GLN A 171 -10.43 -16.94 4.58
CA GLN A 171 -10.97 -15.65 4.18
C GLN A 171 -12.11 -15.87 3.19
N ASN A 172 -13.18 -15.13 3.43
CA ASN A 172 -14.33 -15.05 2.58
C ASN A 172 -13.90 -14.89 1.12
N ASN A 173 -14.11 -15.91 0.30
CA ASN A 173 -13.79 -15.86 -1.12
C ASN A 173 -14.80 -15.01 -1.90
N ASN A 174 -15.78 -14.45 -1.22
CA ASN A 174 -16.77 -13.55 -1.75
C ASN A 174 -16.34 -12.10 -1.50
N TRP A 175 -15.98 -11.41 -2.57
CA TRP A 175 -15.60 -10.01 -2.53
C TRP A 175 -16.82 -9.13 -2.74
N LYS A 176 -16.99 -8.16 -1.88
CA LYS A 176 -18.09 -7.21 -1.95
C LYS A 176 -17.59 -5.85 -2.48
N PHE A 177 -18.16 -5.41 -3.58
CA PHE A 177 -17.81 -4.15 -4.25
C PHE A 177 -18.93 -3.14 -4.15
N ALA A 178 -18.58 -1.86 -3.93
CA ALA A 178 -19.47 -0.74 -4.17
C ALA A 178 -19.13 -0.10 -5.50
N CYS A 179 -20.12 0.12 -6.36
CA CYS A 179 -19.98 0.75 -7.67
C CYS A 179 -20.78 2.04 -7.70
N PHE A 180 -20.10 3.19 -7.64
CA PHE A 180 -20.72 4.50 -7.71
C PHE A 180 -20.67 5.02 -9.15
N ILE A 181 -21.84 5.24 -9.76
CA ILE A 181 -22.00 5.82 -11.10
C ILE A 181 -22.40 7.27 -10.93
N PHE A 182 -21.50 8.19 -11.25
CA PHE A 182 -21.77 9.63 -11.26
C PHE A 182 -22.34 10.00 -12.62
N GLU A 183 -23.64 10.25 -12.67
CA GLU A 183 -24.35 10.57 -13.93
C GLU A 183 -23.91 11.90 -14.54
N ASN A 184 -23.45 12.84 -13.71
CA ASN A 184 -23.19 14.20 -14.15
C ASN A 184 -21.79 14.67 -13.75
N THR A 185 -21.13 15.37 -14.67
CA THR A 185 -19.93 16.16 -14.43
C THR A 185 -20.21 17.61 -14.83
N ASP A 186 -19.97 18.57 -13.95
CA ASP A 186 -20.17 19.99 -14.20
C ASP A 186 -19.05 20.79 -13.48
N VAL A 187 -17.90 20.86 -14.12
CA VAL A 187 -16.67 21.43 -13.55
C VAL A 187 -16.18 22.56 -14.44
N THR A 188 -15.88 23.70 -13.84
CA THR A 188 -15.15 24.79 -14.53
C THR A 188 -13.66 24.59 -14.31
N VAL A 189 -12.89 24.55 -15.39
CA VAL A 189 -11.44 24.39 -15.38
C VAL A 189 -10.75 25.65 -15.89
N ASN A 190 -9.55 25.95 -15.40
CA ASN A 190 -8.65 27.02 -15.85
C ASN A 190 -9.18 28.47 -15.75
N GLY A 191 -10.20 28.76 -14.98
CA GLY A 191 -10.62 30.16 -14.73
C GLY A 191 -11.11 30.96 -15.97
N ASN A 192 -11.11 30.35 -17.16
CA ASN A 192 -11.40 31.00 -18.44
C ASN A 192 -12.83 30.73 -18.96
N GLY A 193 -13.72 30.26 -18.08
CA GLY A 193 -15.08 29.90 -18.50
C GLY A 193 -15.18 28.54 -19.21
N ASN A 194 -14.08 27.90 -19.54
CA ASN A 194 -14.09 26.56 -20.12
C ASN A 194 -14.42 25.54 -19.01
N GLY A 195 -15.32 24.65 -19.29
CA GLY A 195 -15.78 23.65 -18.33
C GLY A 195 -16.08 22.31 -18.98
N VAL A 196 -16.05 21.28 -18.16
CA VAL A 196 -16.53 19.95 -18.52
C VAL A 196 -17.96 19.82 -18.03
N LYS A 197 -18.92 19.83 -18.93
CA LYS A 197 -20.31 19.62 -18.60
C LYS A 197 -20.84 18.44 -19.40
N LEU A 198 -20.99 17.32 -18.72
CA LEU A 198 -21.38 16.05 -19.33
C LEU A 198 -22.43 15.35 -18.47
N SER A 199 -23.33 14.65 -19.14
CA SER A 199 -24.30 13.76 -18.50
C SER A 199 -24.25 12.40 -19.16
N MET A 200 -24.42 11.34 -18.38
CA MET A 200 -24.65 10.00 -18.90
C MET A 200 -26.09 9.85 -19.34
N THR A 201 -26.30 9.11 -20.41
CA THR A 201 -27.63 8.68 -20.83
C THR A 201 -28.06 7.44 -20.07
N ASP A 202 -29.35 7.10 -20.10
CA ASP A 202 -29.85 5.84 -19.55
C ASP A 202 -29.16 4.62 -20.17
N THR A 203 -28.78 4.70 -21.43
CA THR A 203 -28.04 3.68 -22.15
C THR A 203 -26.64 3.54 -21.55
N ASP A 204 -25.90 4.63 -21.31
CA ASP A 204 -24.57 4.60 -20.67
C ASP A 204 -24.65 3.91 -19.32
N VAL A 205 -25.63 4.26 -18.49
CA VAL A 205 -25.83 3.65 -17.16
C VAL A 205 -26.15 2.16 -17.26
N SER A 206 -26.98 1.76 -18.22
CA SER A 206 -27.32 0.36 -18.48
C SER A 206 -26.10 -0.45 -18.92
N ASP A 207 -25.27 0.10 -19.80
CA ASP A 207 -24.04 -0.54 -20.28
C ASP A 207 -23.01 -0.69 -19.17
N ILE A 208 -22.88 0.31 -18.29
CA ILE A 208 -22.04 0.24 -17.09
C ILE A 208 -22.50 -0.89 -16.20
N ARG A 209 -23.78 -0.99 -15.86
CA ARG A 209 -24.32 -2.09 -15.04
C ARG A 209 -24.06 -3.46 -15.66
N SER A 210 -24.23 -3.59 -16.97
CA SER A 210 -23.92 -4.82 -17.69
C SER A 210 -22.43 -5.18 -17.63
N THR A 211 -21.57 -4.17 -17.68
CA THR A 211 -20.11 -4.33 -17.56
C THR A 211 -19.70 -4.76 -16.15
N ILE A 212 -20.30 -4.18 -15.09
CA ILE A 212 -20.08 -4.59 -13.70
C ILE A 212 -20.48 -6.05 -13.51
N LYS A 213 -21.64 -6.45 -14.02
CA LYS A 213 -22.11 -7.84 -13.97
C LYS A 213 -21.13 -8.80 -14.67
N ARG A 214 -20.66 -8.41 -15.86
CA ARG A 214 -19.67 -9.19 -16.61
C ARG A 214 -18.36 -9.32 -15.84
N PHE A 215 -17.90 -8.24 -15.18
CA PHE A 215 -16.71 -8.28 -14.32
C PHE A 215 -16.85 -9.34 -13.22
N GLY A 216 -17.96 -9.38 -12.48
CA GLY A 216 -18.22 -10.39 -11.45
C GLY A 216 -18.16 -11.83 -12.00
N ASN A 217 -18.79 -12.08 -13.15
CA ASN A 217 -18.74 -13.39 -13.82
C ASN A 217 -17.30 -13.76 -14.23
N THR A 218 -16.55 -12.81 -14.78
CA THR A 218 -15.16 -13.02 -15.19
C THR A 218 -14.26 -13.34 -14.00
N VAL A 219 -14.43 -12.65 -12.88
CA VAL A 219 -13.68 -12.94 -11.64
C VAL A 219 -13.95 -14.38 -11.17
N GLN A 220 -15.20 -14.82 -11.18
CA GLN A 220 -15.58 -16.17 -10.81
C GLN A 220 -14.98 -17.21 -11.76
N GLU A 221 -15.06 -17.00 -13.07
CA GLU A 221 -14.52 -17.90 -14.08
C GLU A 221 -12.98 -18.00 -14.00
N LEU A 222 -12.27 -16.87 -14.00
CA LEU A 222 -10.81 -16.84 -13.96
C LEU A 222 -10.21 -17.37 -12.65
N SER A 223 -10.95 -17.31 -11.56
CA SER A 223 -10.54 -17.90 -10.28
C SER A 223 -10.91 -19.38 -10.15
N ALA A 224 -11.48 -20.00 -11.19
CA ALA A 224 -12.03 -21.38 -11.14
C ALA A 224 -13.03 -21.56 -9.97
N ASN A 225 -13.93 -20.61 -9.80
CA ASN A 225 -14.94 -20.53 -8.75
C ASN A 225 -14.39 -20.42 -7.31
N LYS A 226 -13.11 -20.09 -7.16
CA LYS A 226 -12.51 -19.83 -5.83
C LYS A 226 -12.84 -18.44 -5.31
N MET A 227 -13.25 -17.53 -6.18
CA MET A 227 -13.59 -16.15 -5.86
C MET A 227 -14.95 -15.83 -6.48
N THR A 228 -15.83 -15.23 -5.67
CA THR A 228 -17.10 -14.64 -6.12
C THR A 228 -17.05 -13.14 -5.88
N ALA A 229 -17.86 -12.38 -6.60
CA ALA A 229 -17.95 -10.94 -6.44
C ALA A 229 -19.42 -10.53 -6.33
N ASP A 230 -19.79 -9.99 -5.17
CA ASP A 230 -21.04 -9.27 -4.97
C ASP A 230 -20.80 -7.78 -5.17
N TYR A 231 -21.76 -7.06 -5.68
CA TYR A 231 -21.64 -5.63 -5.89
C TYR A 231 -22.95 -4.91 -5.67
N ASP A 232 -22.88 -3.80 -4.98
CA ASP A 232 -23.93 -2.81 -4.88
C ASP A 232 -23.67 -1.66 -5.85
N THR A 233 -24.70 -1.20 -6.57
CA THR A 233 -24.57 -0.12 -7.53
C THR A 233 -25.37 1.08 -7.07
N TYR A 234 -24.69 2.21 -6.91
CA TYR A 234 -25.26 3.49 -6.48
C TYR A 234 -25.20 4.49 -7.63
N ILE A 235 -26.34 5.13 -7.91
CA ILE A 235 -26.42 6.23 -8.89
C ILE A 235 -26.30 7.54 -8.14
N VAL A 236 -25.25 8.31 -8.41
CA VAL A 236 -25.04 9.63 -7.84
C VAL A 236 -25.47 10.68 -8.88
N ARG A 237 -26.56 11.37 -8.60
CA ARG A 237 -27.13 12.39 -9.50
C ARG A 237 -26.54 13.78 -9.27
N GLU A 238 -26.00 14.02 -8.07
CA GLU A 238 -25.27 15.25 -7.81
C GLU A 238 -24.03 15.31 -8.69
N PRO A 239 -23.83 16.39 -9.45
CA PRO A 239 -22.71 16.46 -10.38
C PRO A 239 -21.38 16.59 -9.65
N ILE A 240 -20.34 15.96 -10.19
CA ILE A 240 -18.97 16.23 -9.82
C ILE A 240 -18.65 17.70 -10.14
N LYS A 241 -18.17 18.45 -9.14
CA LYS A 241 -17.89 19.88 -9.23
C LYS A 241 -16.42 20.23 -9.24
N LYS A 242 -15.55 19.22 -9.02
CA LYS A 242 -14.11 19.41 -8.95
C LYS A 242 -13.40 18.28 -9.67
N LEU A 243 -12.29 18.62 -10.33
CA LEU A 243 -11.32 17.68 -10.89
C LEU A 243 -9.94 18.06 -10.38
N THR A 244 -9.13 17.07 -10.16
CA THR A 244 -7.71 17.21 -9.85
C THR A 244 -6.92 17.33 -11.15
N TYR A 245 -5.87 18.16 -11.16
CA TYR A 245 -5.01 18.36 -12.33
C TYR A 245 -3.61 17.79 -12.07
N ASP A 246 -3.09 17.12 -13.07
CA ASP A 246 -1.71 16.66 -13.16
C ASP A 246 -1.06 17.19 -14.45
N GLU A 247 0.18 17.65 -14.39
CA GLU A 247 0.86 18.25 -15.53
C GLU A 247 1.10 17.23 -16.67
N GLU A 248 1.36 15.98 -16.32
CA GLU A 248 1.60 14.92 -17.30
C GLU A 248 0.30 14.36 -17.89
N PHE A 249 -0.68 14.09 -17.02
CA PHE A 249 -1.92 13.36 -17.40
C PHE A 249 -3.13 14.26 -17.68
N GLY A 250 -3.12 15.50 -17.20
CA GLY A 250 -4.24 16.41 -17.32
C GLY A 250 -5.26 16.28 -16.19
N TYR A 251 -6.51 16.66 -16.45
CA TYR A 251 -7.60 16.60 -15.49
C TYR A 251 -8.10 15.17 -15.31
N TYR A 252 -8.31 14.78 -14.05
CA TYR A 252 -8.87 13.49 -13.68
C TYR A 252 -9.66 13.63 -12.37
N VAL A 253 -10.40 12.59 -11.99
CA VAL A 253 -11.09 12.53 -10.69
C VAL A 253 -10.19 11.86 -9.69
N ALA A 254 -9.79 12.58 -8.66
CA ALA A 254 -9.12 12.03 -7.49
C ALA A 254 -10.15 11.56 -6.44
N PRO A 255 -9.77 10.69 -5.50
CA PRO A 255 -10.63 10.27 -4.40
C PRO A 255 -11.29 11.44 -3.65
N GLU A 256 -10.54 12.49 -3.40
CA GLU A 256 -10.95 13.69 -2.68
C GLU A 256 -12.03 14.52 -3.43
N ASP A 257 -12.14 14.32 -4.74
CA ASP A 257 -13.12 15.03 -5.56
C ASP A 257 -14.54 14.44 -5.41
N VAL A 258 -14.65 13.17 -4.97
CA VAL A 258 -15.90 12.41 -4.82
C VAL A 258 -16.20 11.99 -3.38
N GLU A 259 -15.24 12.11 -2.47
CA GLU A 259 -15.35 11.65 -1.08
C GLU A 259 -16.63 12.11 -0.39
N ASN A 260 -16.96 13.38 -0.51
CA ASN A 260 -18.15 13.96 0.13
C ASN A 260 -19.46 13.37 -0.39
N SER A 261 -19.49 12.86 -1.61
CA SER A 261 -20.70 12.29 -2.21
C SER A 261 -20.91 10.81 -1.85
N ILE A 262 -19.88 10.14 -1.32
CA ILE A 262 -19.93 8.71 -1.06
C ILE A 262 -19.76 8.33 0.43
N LYS A 263 -19.13 9.17 1.24
CA LYS A 263 -18.80 8.88 2.65
C LYS A 263 -19.99 8.51 3.54
N ASP A 264 -21.16 9.07 3.26
CA ASP A 264 -22.37 8.82 4.06
C ASP A 264 -23.12 7.55 3.61
N ILE A 265 -22.74 6.98 2.46
CA ILE A 265 -23.34 5.79 1.87
C ILE A 265 -22.56 4.54 2.28
N VAL A 266 -21.23 4.65 2.35
CA VAL A 266 -20.33 3.54 2.62
C VAL A 266 -19.93 3.53 4.10
N LYS A 267 -20.15 2.40 4.77
CA LYS A 267 -19.66 2.18 6.13
C LYS A 267 -18.29 1.52 6.11
N GLN A 268 -17.52 1.79 7.16
CA GLN A 268 -16.21 1.16 7.33
C GLN A 268 -16.29 -0.37 7.27
N ASN A 269 -15.40 -0.99 6.49
CA ASN A 269 -15.32 -2.45 6.31
C ASN A 269 -16.57 -3.11 5.70
N GLU A 270 -17.45 -2.34 5.08
CA GLU A 270 -18.63 -2.89 4.40
C GLU A 270 -18.29 -3.47 3.02
N TYR A 271 -17.30 -2.89 2.34
CA TYR A 271 -16.85 -3.28 0.99
C TYR A 271 -15.36 -3.54 0.96
N ASP A 272 -14.96 -4.52 0.17
CA ASP A 272 -13.54 -4.82 -0.08
C ASP A 272 -12.93 -3.82 -1.07
N HIS A 273 -13.75 -3.22 -1.95
CA HIS A 273 -13.30 -2.24 -2.92
C HIS A 273 -14.45 -1.33 -3.38
N ILE A 274 -14.09 -0.10 -3.75
CA ILE A 274 -15.03 0.90 -4.28
C ILE A 274 -14.61 1.26 -5.70
N PHE A 275 -15.54 1.11 -6.65
CA PHE A 275 -15.41 1.61 -8.01
C PHE A 275 -16.18 2.93 -8.15
N VAL A 276 -15.53 3.93 -8.72
CA VAL A 276 -16.15 5.19 -9.13
C VAL A 276 -16.13 5.27 -10.64
N ILE A 277 -17.29 5.42 -11.23
CA ILE A 277 -17.47 5.45 -12.67
C ILE A 277 -18.05 6.80 -13.05
N ILE A 278 -17.35 7.49 -13.94
CA ILE A 278 -17.65 8.86 -14.35
C ILE A 278 -17.49 9.01 -15.86
N ARG A 279 -18.06 10.08 -16.40
CA ARG A 279 -17.82 10.50 -17.77
C ARG A 279 -17.07 11.84 -17.76
N LEU A 280 -15.82 11.85 -18.27
CA LEU A 280 -14.96 13.05 -18.28
C LEU A 280 -14.75 13.63 -19.66
N GLY A 281 -14.91 12.85 -20.73
CA GLY A 281 -14.60 13.30 -22.08
C GLY A 281 -15.69 12.97 -23.10
N ASN A 282 -15.72 13.77 -24.14
CA ASN A 282 -16.37 13.47 -25.39
C ASN A 282 -15.54 14.07 -26.52
N GLU A 283 -15.90 13.85 -27.78
CA GLU A 283 -15.19 14.39 -28.95
C GLU A 283 -15.10 15.93 -28.95
N GLN A 284 -16.07 16.61 -28.31
CA GLN A 284 -16.14 18.06 -28.23
C GLN A 284 -15.03 18.68 -27.38
N TYR A 285 -14.53 17.97 -26.35
CA TYR A 285 -13.54 18.50 -25.41
C TYR A 285 -12.10 18.09 -25.71
N LYS A 286 -11.86 17.21 -26.69
CA LYS A 286 -10.53 16.68 -27.01
C LYS A 286 -9.49 17.73 -27.34
N ASN A 287 -9.89 18.89 -27.87
CA ASN A 287 -8.96 19.91 -28.32
C ASN A 287 -8.73 21.06 -27.34
N ASP A 288 -9.62 21.26 -26.37
CA ASP A 288 -9.63 22.45 -25.53
C ASP A 288 -9.18 22.21 -24.10
N ILE A 289 -9.29 20.98 -23.59
CA ILE A 289 -8.99 20.62 -22.22
C ILE A 289 -8.24 19.29 -22.21
N LYS A 290 -7.04 19.28 -21.65
CA LYS A 290 -6.29 18.04 -21.45
C LYS A 290 -6.98 17.24 -20.34
N ILE A 291 -7.71 16.20 -20.73
CA ILE A 291 -8.37 15.27 -19.82
C ILE A 291 -7.67 13.93 -19.92
N ASN A 292 -7.39 13.33 -18.77
CA ASN A 292 -6.95 11.96 -18.73
C ASN A 292 -8.17 11.06 -19.02
N ASP A 293 -8.28 10.63 -20.26
CA ASP A 293 -9.28 9.67 -20.73
C ASP A 293 -8.93 8.22 -20.41
N TRP A 294 -7.79 8.02 -19.76
CA TRP A 294 -7.39 6.75 -19.20
C TRP A 294 -8.24 6.42 -17.96
N ILE A 295 -9.41 5.88 -18.18
CA ILE A 295 -10.36 5.47 -17.15
C ILE A 295 -9.90 4.12 -16.55
N GLY A 296 -8.77 4.15 -15.91
CA GLY A 296 -8.35 3.13 -15.01
C GLY A 296 -8.28 3.73 -13.62
N LEU A 297 -9.41 4.13 -13.06
CA LEU A 297 -9.48 4.54 -11.67
C LEU A 297 -9.09 3.35 -10.79
N ARG A 298 -7.82 3.19 -10.57
CA ARG A 298 -7.27 2.50 -9.43
C ARG A 298 -7.52 3.39 -8.21
N LEU A 299 -8.73 3.35 -7.68
CA LEU A 299 -8.96 3.69 -6.29
C LEU A 299 -8.32 2.58 -5.46
N TYR A 300 -6.99 2.57 -5.39
CA TYR A 300 -6.30 1.81 -4.36
C TYR A 300 -6.74 2.35 -3.02
N GLY A 301 -7.11 1.47 -2.09
CA GLY A 301 -7.29 1.62 -0.67
C GLY A 301 -6.93 2.91 0.09
N LEU A 302 -6.51 3.97 -0.59
CA LEU A 302 -6.23 5.30 -0.05
C LEU A 302 -7.50 6.00 0.45
N LEU A 303 -8.66 5.74 -0.14
CA LEU A 303 -9.93 6.23 0.39
C LEU A 303 -10.24 5.63 1.78
N TRP A 304 -9.88 4.37 2.00
CA TRP A 304 -10.14 3.70 3.28
C TRP A 304 -9.34 4.28 4.45
N ASN A 305 -8.12 4.73 4.22
CA ASN A 305 -7.28 5.31 5.29
C ASN A 305 -7.56 6.79 5.56
N ARG A 306 -8.36 7.47 4.73
CA ARG A 306 -8.71 8.89 4.92
C ARG A 306 -10.19 9.14 5.20
N LEU A 307 -11.08 8.19 4.86
CA LEU A 307 -12.51 8.32 5.14
C LEU A 307 -12.88 7.95 6.59
N PHE A 308 -11.96 7.32 7.35
CA PHE A 308 -12.23 6.88 8.73
C PHE A 308 -11.00 7.07 9.64
#